data_b11bb2a1d28514c9ff2f8cc74ca11196
#
_entry.id   b11bb2a1d28514c9ff2f8cc74ca11196
#
_cell.length_a   1.000
_cell.length_b   1.000
_cell.length_c   1.000
_cell.angle_alpha   90.00
_cell.angle_beta   90.00
_cell.angle_gamma   90.00
#
_symmetry.space_group_name_H-M   'P 1'
#
loop_
_entity.id
_entity.type
_entity.pdbx_description
1 polymer ?
#
loop_
_entity_poly.entity_id
_entity_poly.type
_entity_poly.pdbx_seq_one_letter_code
_entity_poly.pdbx_strand_id
1 'polypeptide(L)'
;MENIHAVYNGRFKFLNDIKISPLSRAYTFSDSVYEVIPFCNSNIIAFDKHITRLKNSCDSLSFKADVKKISSEILDLINKSNHANGYVYYQVSRGIDPIRSHMFDDSISLETFGYVVEHNFISKSLTVMICEDMRWQRCDIKSTSLLGNVLSMNNARNNGCDEVIMHKNNLITEGGASNVFFANDDCVFTPSLSNNILPGITRELLIEEIKQAGIKIEEGQFDVDDLLRAKSIWLTSSTKGLAQVKEVSGKKTNLVNDHQLFKACEEIFVKNFLS
;
A
#
# COMPACT_ATOMS: atom_id res chain seq x y z
N MET A 1 -13.72 -9.44 21.08
CA MET A 1 -13.05 -9.27 19.76
C MET A 1 -13.84 -10.08 18.77
N GLU A 2 -14.19 -9.51 17.62
CA GLU A 2 -14.87 -10.23 16.55
C GLU A 2 -14.03 -11.42 16.09
N ASN A 3 -14.69 -12.48 15.65
CA ASN A 3 -14.05 -13.69 15.11
C ASN A 3 -13.59 -13.42 13.67
N ILE A 4 -12.43 -12.79 13.51
CA ILE A 4 -11.83 -12.48 12.19
C ILE A 4 -11.41 -13.79 11.51
N HIS A 5 -11.93 -14.05 10.31
CA HIS A 5 -11.52 -15.19 9.49
C HIS A 5 -10.08 -15.02 9.01
N ALA A 6 -9.29 -16.06 9.18
CA ALA A 6 -7.87 -16.08 8.84
C ALA A 6 -7.45 -17.45 8.27
N VAL A 7 -6.32 -17.46 7.57
CA VAL A 7 -5.65 -18.67 7.08
C VAL A 7 -4.19 -18.65 7.52
N TYR A 8 -3.68 -19.80 7.94
CA TYR A 8 -2.27 -19.99 8.24
C TYR A 8 -1.79 -21.33 7.70
N ASN A 9 -0.84 -21.30 6.79
CA ASN A 9 -0.30 -22.47 6.09
C ASN A 9 -1.41 -23.37 5.50
N GLY A 10 -2.39 -22.76 4.83
CA GLY A 10 -3.52 -23.45 4.20
C GLY A 10 -4.63 -23.90 5.16
N ARG A 11 -4.53 -23.60 6.44
CA ARG A 11 -5.54 -23.98 7.44
C ARG A 11 -6.37 -22.76 7.83
N PHE A 12 -7.66 -22.79 7.52
CA PHE A 12 -8.60 -21.73 7.92
C PHE A 12 -8.94 -21.85 9.40
N LYS A 13 -8.88 -20.72 10.11
CA LYS A 13 -9.13 -20.56 11.55
C LYS A 13 -9.66 -19.16 11.83
N PHE A 14 -10.00 -18.88 13.08
CA PHE A 14 -10.10 -17.50 13.54
C PHE A 14 -8.72 -16.95 13.89
N LEU A 15 -8.54 -15.65 13.69
CA LEU A 15 -7.25 -14.97 13.88
C LEU A 15 -6.65 -15.22 15.27
N ASN A 16 -7.51 -15.23 16.31
CA ASN A 16 -7.10 -15.46 17.70
C ASN A 16 -6.57 -16.90 17.96
N ASP A 17 -6.88 -17.86 17.09
CA ASP A 17 -6.45 -19.25 17.22
C ASP A 17 -5.12 -19.54 16.52
N ILE A 18 -4.56 -18.54 15.83
CA ILE A 18 -3.30 -18.69 15.12
C ILE A 18 -2.15 -18.49 16.10
N LYS A 19 -1.21 -19.43 16.08
CA LYS A 19 0.03 -19.39 16.85
C LYS A 19 1.21 -19.43 15.90
N ILE A 20 2.11 -18.48 16.03
CA ILE A 20 3.31 -18.34 15.21
C ILE A 20 4.55 -18.66 16.06
N SER A 21 5.50 -19.38 15.48
CA SER A 21 6.79 -19.65 16.13
C SER A 21 7.58 -18.33 16.31
N PRO A 22 8.17 -18.07 17.49
CA PRO A 22 9.09 -16.95 17.65
C PRO A 22 10.38 -17.08 16.80
N LEU A 23 10.66 -18.26 16.25
CA LEU A 23 11.76 -18.51 15.32
C LEU A 23 11.36 -18.32 13.86
N SER A 24 10.11 -17.93 13.57
CA SER A 24 9.74 -17.50 12.22
C SER A 24 10.63 -16.31 11.78
N ARG A 25 11.19 -16.41 10.58
CA ARG A 25 12.03 -15.34 10.01
C ARG A 25 11.24 -14.06 9.73
N ALA A 26 9.91 -14.17 9.57
CA ALA A 26 9.04 -13.00 9.56
C ALA A 26 9.15 -12.18 10.85
N TYR A 27 9.20 -12.86 11.99
CA TYR A 27 9.28 -12.22 13.30
C TYR A 27 10.69 -11.72 13.63
N THR A 28 11.72 -12.48 13.25
CA THR A 28 13.13 -12.18 13.65
C THR A 28 13.86 -11.27 12.68
N PHE A 29 13.43 -11.19 11.39
CA PHE A 29 14.14 -10.47 10.33
C PHE A 29 13.22 -9.65 9.42
N SER A 30 11.88 -9.68 9.62
CA SER A 30 10.92 -9.16 8.64
C SER A 30 11.11 -9.76 7.24
N ASP A 31 11.59 -11.02 7.16
CA ASP A 31 11.89 -11.75 5.92
C ASP A 31 10.59 -12.29 5.30
N SER A 32 9.78 -11.34 4.79
CA SER A 32 8.46 -11.61 4.25
C SER A 32 7.95 -10.49 3.34
N VAL A 33 7.01 -10.85 2.48
CA VAL A 33 6.29 -9.95 1.60
C VAL A 33 4.78 -10.05 1.88
N TYR A 34 4.02 -9.00 1.54
CA TYR A 34 2.60 -8.99 1.81
C TYR A 34 1.80 -8.26 0.73
N GLU A 35 0.50 -8.52 0.72
CA GLU A 35 -0.49 -7.78 -0.05
C GLU A 35 -1.64 -7.29 0.82
N VAL A 36 -2.28 -6.22 0.37
CA VAL A 36 -3.55 -5.73 0.88
C VAL A 36 -4.47 -5.58 -0.32
N ILE A 37 -5.41 -6.50 -0.42
CA ILE A 37 -6.28 -6.66 -1.60
C ILE A 37 -7.68 -6.19 -1.23
N PRO A 38 -8.13 -5.04 -1.75
CA PRO A 38 -9.45 -4.47 -1.44
C PRO A 38 -10.55 -5.17 -2.25
N PHE A 39 -11.74 -5.21 -1.67
CA PHE A 39 -12.97 -5.57 -2.37
C PHE A 39 -14.12 -4.65 -1.96
N CYS A 40 -14.98 -4.32 -2.92
CA CYS A 40 -16.12 -3.43 -2.74
C CYS A 40 -17.33 -4.04 -3.43
N ASN A 41 -18.50 -4.03 -2.77
CA ASN A 41 -19.72 -4.69 -3.26
C ASN A 41 -19.47 -6.14 -3.69
N SER A 42 -18.67 -6.88 -2.92
CA SER A 42 -18.20 -8.25 -3.19
C SER A 42 -17.31 -8.41 -4.45
N ASN A 43 -16.97 -7.32 -5.14
CA ASN A 43 -16.04 -7.34 -6.27
C ASN A 43 -14.63 -7.06 -5.80
N ILE A 44 -13.68 -7.92 -6.15
CA ILE A 44 -12.26 -7.74 -5.80
C ILE A 44 -11.65 -6.74 -6.78
N ILE A 45 -11.02 -5.70 -6.24
CA ILE A 45 -10.44 -4.64 -7.05
C ILE A 45 -9.06 -5.10 -7.54
N ALA A 46 -8.89 -5.19 -8.86
CA ALA A 46 -7.61 -5.48 -9.54
C ALA A 46 -6.87 -6.72 -9.01
N PHE A 47 -7.59 -7.81 -8.76
CA PHE A 47 -7.04 -9.05 -8.18
C PHE A 47 -5.75 -9.51 -8.87
N ASP A 48 -5.76 -9.64 -10.19
CA ASP A 48 -4.62 -10.15 -10.96
C ASP A 48 -3.37 -9.25 -10.84
N LYS A 49 -3.56 -7.92 -10.77
CA LYS A 49 -2.45 -6.98 -10.54
C LYS A 49 -1.84 -7.17 -9.15
N HIS A 50 -2.66 -7.37 -8.10
CA HIS A 50 -2.18 -7.69 -6.75
C HIS A 50 -1.42 -9.00 -6.69
N ILE A 51 -1.94 -10.07 -7.31
CA ILE A 51 -1.29 -11.37 -7.36
C ILE A 51 0.04 -11.29 -8.13
N THR A 52 0.08 -10.56 -9.23
CA THR A 52 1.31 -10.31 -10.01
C THR A 52 2.35 -9.57 -9.16
N ARG A 53 1.97 -8.53 -8.42
CA ARG A 53 2.89 -7.79 -7.54
C ARG A 53 3.38 -8.65 -6.38
N LEU A 54 2.51 -9.47 -5.77
CA LEU A 54 2.91 -10.44 -4.75
C LEU A 54 3.96 -11.40 -5.29
N LYS A 55 3.72 -11.96 -6.49
CA LYS A 55 4.69 -12.82 -7.16
C LYS A 55 6.03 -12.14 -7.38
N ASN A 56 6.03 -10.93 -7.92
CA ASN A 56 7.26 -10.15 -8.17
C ASN A 56 8.03 -9.87 -6.86
N SER A 57 7.31 -9.58 -5.78
CA SER A 57 7.91 -9.40 -4.45
C SER A 57 8.49 -10.70 -3.90
N CYS A 58 7.78 -11.84 -4.08
CA CYS A 58 8.29 -13.17 -3.74
C CYS A 58 9.56 -13.51 -4.53
N ASP A 59 9.55 -13.30 -5.85
CA ASP A 59 10.69 -13.56 -6.73
C ASP A 59 11.91 -12.73 -6.31
N SER A 60 11.70 -11.46 -5.92
CA SER A 60 12.76 -10.57 -5.43
C SER A 60 13.44 -11.06 -4.15
N LEU A 61 12.73 -11.84 -3.33
CA LEU A 61 13.28 -12.50 -2.13
C LEU A 61 13.60 -13.97 -2.36
N SER A 62 13.56 -14.45 -3.61
CA SER A 62 13.77 -15.86 -3.98
C SER A 62 12.80 -16.83 -3.30
N PHE A 63 11.57 -16.40 -3.05
CA PHE A 63 10.50 -17.25 -2.53
C PHE A 63 9.86 -18.06 -3.65
N LYS A 64 9.86 -19.39 -3.53
CA LYS A 64 9.17 -20.31 -4.46
C LYS A 64 7.70 -20.46 -4.04
N ALA A 65 6.93 -19.37 -4.10
CA ALA A 65 5.54 -19.34 -3.65
C ALA A 65 4.59 -20.00 -4.67
N ASP A 66 3.66 -20.82 -4.18
CA ASP A 66 2.55 -21.35 -4.99
C ASP A 66 1.46 -20.29 -5.12
N VAL A 67 1.58 -19.46 -6.15
CA VAL A 67 0.66 -18.34 -6.41
C VAL A 67 -0.77 -18.81 -6.64
N LYS A 68 -0.99 -20.01 -7.22
CA LYS A 68 -2.34 -20.56 -7.45
C LYS A 68 -3.01 -20.89 -6.12
N LYS A 69 -2.29 -21.55 -5.23
CA LYS A 69 -2.77 -21.87 -3.88
C LYS A 69 -3.07 -20.59 -3.10
N ILE A 70 -2.18 -19.60 -3.13
CA ILE A 70 -2.36 -18.31 -2.48
C ILE A 70 -3.62 -17.59 -2.99
N SER A 71 -3.82 -17.56 -4.31
CA SER A 71 -5.03 -16.98 -4.92
C SER A 71 -6.31 -17.65 -4.42
N SER A 72 -6.32 -19.00 -4.37
CA SER A 72 -7.47 -19.75 -3.83
C SER A 72 -7.73 -19.41 -2.36
N GLU A 73 -6.69 -19.36 -1.52
CA GLU A 73 -6.83 -19.02 -0.09
C GLU A 73 -7.39 -17.61 0.13
N ILE A 74 -6.98 -16.63 -0.70
CA ILE A 74 -7.49 -15.25 -0.65
C ILE A 74 -8.97 -15.21 -1.01
N LEU A 75 -9.38 -15.89 -2.10
CA LEU A 75 -10.78 -15.96 -2.52
C LEU A 75 -11.66 -16.65 -1.46
N ASP A 76 -11.15 -17.73 -0.86
CA ASP A 76 -11.85 -18.42 0.22
C ASP A 76 -12.01 -17.57 1.48
N LEU A 77 -11.02 -16.72 1.82
CA LEU A 77 -11.13 -15.78 2.94
C LEU A 77 -12.26 -14.77 2.71
N ILE A 78 -12.34 -14.19 1.50
CA ILE A 78 -13.39 -13.23 1.15
C ILE A 78 -14.75 -13.91 1.25
N ASN A 79 -14.90 -15.09 0.63
CA ASN A 79 -16.16 -15.82 0.65
C ASN A 79 -16.62 -16.21 2.07
N LYS A 80 -15.69 -16.57 2.95
CA LYS A 80 -15.98 -16.95 4.33
C LYS A 80 -16.32 -15.78 5.24
N SER A 81 -15.90 -14.56 4.88
CA SER A 81 -16.10 -13.36 5.72
C SER A 81 -17.54 -12.88 5.72
N ASN A 82 -18.28 -13.13 4.63
CA ASN A 82 -19.61 -12.54 4.38
C ASN A 82 -19.65 -11.00 4.38
N HIS A 83 -18.49 -10.33 4.25
CA HIS A 83 -18.43 -8.88 4.12
C HIS A 83 -18.67 -8.46 2.67
N ALA A 84 -19.46 -7.41 2.47
CA ALA A 84 -19.64 -6.80 1.15
C ALA A 84 -18.44 -5.92 0.76
N ASN A 85 -17.82 -5.27 1.76
CA ASN A 85 -16.70 -4.37 1.59
C ASN A 85 -15.58 -4.74 2.57
N GLY A 86 -14.34 -4.66 2.12
CA GLY A 86 -13.23 -4.99 2.99
C GLY A 86 -11.90 -5.06 2.27
N TYR A 87 -10.95 -5.65 2.95
CA TYR A 87 -9.67 -6.05 2.35
C TYR A 87 -9.16 -7.35 2.96
N VAL A 88 -8.40 -8.07 2.17
CA VAL A 88 -7.58 -9.19 2.65
C VAL A 88 -6.15 -8.72 2.83
N TYR A 89 -5.58 -8.91 4.01
CA TYR A 89 -4.15 -8.93 4.22
C TYR A 89 -3.63 -10.34 3.97
N TYR A 90 -2.62 -10.49 3.14
CA TYR A 90 -1.99 -11.78 2.89
C TYR A 90 -0.47 -11.65 2.87
N GLN A 91 0.23 -12.50 3.61
CA GLN A 91 1.68 -12.49 3.80
C GLN A 91 2.29 -13.82 3.43
N VAL A 92 3.44 -13.78 2.77
CA VAL A 92 4.32 -14.92 2.51
C VAL A 92 5.64 -14.66 3.20
N SER A 93 6.09 -15.58 4.03
CA SER A 93 7.32 -15.47 4.82
C SER A 93 8.26 -16.62 4.47
N ARG A 94 9.57 -16.41 4.64
CA ARG A 94 10.55 -17.47 4.40
C ARG A 94 10.31 -18.70 5.26
N GLY A 95 9.75 -18.56 6.47
CA GLY A 95 9.41 -19.65 7.35
C GLY A 95 10.24 -19.71 8.62
N ILE A 96 10.23 -20.89 9.25
CA ILE A 96 10.87 -21.12 10.55
C ILE A 96 12.29 -21.62 10.34
N ASP A 97 13.26 -20.93 10.93
CA ASP A 97 14.66 -21.35 10.99
C ASP A 97 14.94 -21.88 12.41
N PRO A 98 15.53 -23.07 12.59
CA PRO A 98 15.79 -23.62 13.91
C PRO A 98 16.73 -22.78 14.77
N ILE A 99 17.56 -21.94 14.13
CA ILE A 99 18.44 -20.98 14.79
C ILE A 99 18.34 -19.61 14.10
N ARG A 100 18.53 -18.53 14.85
CA ARG A 100 18.58 -17.19 14.30
C ARG A 100 19.91 -16.96 13.57
N SER A 101 19.90 -17.07 12.23
CA SER A 101 21.03 -16.81 11.35
C SER A 101 20.65 -15.81 10.25
N HIS A 102 21.55 -14.92 9.84
CA HIS A 102 21.37 -14.05 8.67
C HIS A 102 21.37 -14.86 7.37
N MET A 103 22.20 -15.91 7.30
CA MET A 103 22.16 -16.88 6.21
C MET A 103 21.04 -17.88 6.48
N PHE A 104 20.28 -18.20 5.46
CA PHE A 104 19.17 -19.16 5.53
C PHE A 104 19.44 -20.36 4.65
N ASP A 105 18.81 -21.49 4.98
CA ASP A 105 18.83 -22.71 4.18
C ASP A 105 17.68 -22.66 3.15
N ASP A 106 17.97 -23.01 1.89
CA ASP A 106 16.98 -23.03 0.80
C ASP A 106 15.90 -24.10 0.99
N SER A 107 16.08 -25.03 1.94
CA SER A 107 15.09 -26.07 2.30
C SER A 107 13.99 -25.59 3.25
N ILE A 108 14.12 -24.37 3.81
CA ILE A 108 13.09 -23.83 4.71
C ILE A 108 11.78 -23.67 3.95
N SER A 109 10.71 -24.27 4.51
CA SER A 109 9.38 -24.16 3.92
C SER A 109 8.77 -22.79 4.19
N LEU A 110 8.21 -22.17 3.14
CA LEU A 110 7.51 -20.89 3.28
C LEU A 110 6.34 -21.01 4.23
N GLU A 111 6.09 -19.96 5.02
CA GLU A 111 4.87 -19.77 5.80
C GLU A 111 3.95 -18.80 5.09
N THR A 112 2.65 -19.09 5.07
CA THR A 112 1.62 -18.20 4.58
C THR A 112 0.66 -17.81 5.70
N PHE A 113 0.27 -16.55 5.72
CA PHE A 113 -0.68 -16.00 6.68
C PHE A 113 -1.57 -14.97 6.01
N GLY A 114 -2.88 -15.06 6.24
CA GLY A 114 -3.82 -14.07 5.73
C GLY A 114 -5.04 -13.93 6.63
N TYR A 115 -5.68 -12.77 6.56
CA TYR A 115 -6.94 -12.50 7.24
C TYR A 115 -7.74 -11.47 6.46
N VAL A 116 -9.04 -11.42 6.73
CA VAL A 116 -9.98 -10.51 6.08
C VAL A 116 -10.59 -9.57 7.11
N VAL A 117 -10.72 -8.28 6.75
CA VAL A 117 -11.30 -7.24 7.60
C VAL A 117 -12.35 -6.48 6.83
N GLU A 118 -13.48 -6.22 7.48
CA GLU A 118 -14.46 -5.29 6.96
C GLU A 118 -13.89 -3.88 6.89
N HIS A 119 -14.09 -3.20 5.77
CA HIS A 119 -13.58 -1.85 5.57
C HIS A 119 -14.48 -1.07 4.61
N ASN A 120 -14.83 0.16 5.00
CA ASN A 120 -15.58 1.07 4.16
C ASN A 120 -14.64 2.12 3.57
N PHE A 121 -14.70 2.27 2.24
CA PHE A 121 -13.89 3.25 1.51
C PHE A 121 -14.55 4.63 1.64
N ILE A 122 -14.10 5.39 2.64
CA ILE A 122 -14.59 6.75 2.90
C ILE A 122 -13.48 7.72 2.51
N SER A 123 -13.77 8.63 1.59
CA SER A 123 -12.85 9.72 1.24
C SER A 123 -12.54 10.57 2.47
N LYS A 124 -11.25 10.84 2.71
CA LYS A 124 -10.77 11.62 3.84
C LYS A 124 -9.86 12.73 3.36
N SER A 125 -10.03 13.90 3.96
CA SER A 125 -9.06 14.98 3.81
C SER A 125 -7.96 14.83 4.86
N LEU A 126 -6.70 14.89 4.44
CA LEU A 126 -5.53 14.61 5.27
C LEU A 126 -4.75 15.90 5.58
N THR A 127 -4.25 16.01 6.81
CA THR A 127 -3.11 16.86 7.15
C THR A 127 -1.85 16.02 7.07
N VAL A 128 -0.86 16.44 6.29
CA VAL A 128 0.39 15.69 6.09
C VAL A 128 1.61 16.45 6.59
N MET A 129 2.64 15.70 6.98
CA MET A 129 3.96 16.23 7.29
C MET A 129 4.96 15.80 6.20
N ILE A 130 5.85 16.70 5.78
CA ILE A 130 6.96 16.34 4.89
C ILE A 130 8.17 15.95 5.75
N CYS A 131 8.84 14.85 5.42
CA CYS A 131 10.03 14.39 6.13
C CYS A 131 11.02 13.67 5.20
N GLU A 132 12.29 13.57 5.66
CA GLU A 132 13.31 12.78 4.97
C GLU A 132 12.93 11.30 4.96
N ASP A 133 13.16 10.63 3.82
CA ASP A 133 12.93 9.19 3.64
C ASP A 133 14.08 8.37 4.22
N MET A 134 13.87 7.83 5.41
CA MET A 134 14.85 7.02 6.14
C MET A 134 14.67 5.50 5.92
N ARG A 135 13.84 5.10 4.97
CA ARG A 135 13.63 3.69 4.65
C ARG A 135 14.83 3.09 3.92
N TRP A 136 14.83 1.76 3.80
CA TRP A 136 15.81 1.06 2.98
C TRP A 136 15.64 1.36 1.48
N GLN A 137 16.60 0.90 0.66
CA GLN A 137 16.65 1.24 -0.77
C GLN A 137 15.99 0.19 -1.69
N ARG A 138 15.02 -0.56 -1.19
CA ARG A 138 14.24 -1.56 -1.94
C ARG A 138 12.75 -1.46 -1.58
N CYS A 139 12.22 -0.23 -1.61
CA CYS A 139 10.80 0.03 -1.39
C CYS A 139 9.91 -0.47 -2.53
N ASP A 140 10.51 -0.81 -3.68
CA ASP A 140 9.88 -1.51 -4.79
C ASP A 140 9.36 -2.90 -4.41
N ILE A 141 9.96 -3.55 -3.41
CA ILE A 141 9.50 -4.83 -2.85
C ILE A 141 8.45 -4.55 -1.76
N LYS A 142 7.27 -5.14 -1.90
CA LYS A 142 6.23 -5.01 -0.86
C LYS A 142 6.54 -5.93 0.34
N SER A 143 7.60 -5.60 1.07
CA SER A 143 8.09 -6.36 2.23
C SER A 143 7.51 -5.85 3.54
N THR A 144 7.57 -6.69 4.59
CA THR A 144 7.21 -6.32 5.97
C THR A 144 8.30 -5.51 6.70
N SER A 145 9.39 -5.15 6.03
CA SER A 145 10.47 -4.31 6.57
C SER A 145 10.04 -2.83 6.68
N LEU A 146 9.02 -2.56 7.47
CA LEU A 146 8.30 -1.29 7.53
C LEU A 146 8.68 -0.40 8.72
N LEU A 147 9.80 -0.67 9.42
CA LEU A 147 10.15 0.10 10.61
C LEU A 147 10.33 1.61 10.30
N GLY A 148 10.95 1.95 9.18
CA GLY A 148 11.07 3.36 8.73
C GLY A 148 9.71 4.02 8.52
N ASN A 149 8.78 3.32 7.86
CA ASN A 149 7.41 3.79 7.66
C ASN A 149 6.69 4.01 9.01
N VAL A 150 6.79 3.03 9.93
CA VAL A 150 6.18 3.07 11.26
C VAL A 150 6.68 4.27 12.06
N LEU A 151 7.99 4.50 12.08
CA LEU A 151 8.59 5.63 12.80
C LEU A 151 8.15 6.97 12.22
N SER A 152 8.16 7.13 10.89
CA SER A 152 7.73 8.35 10.20
C SER A 152 6.24 8.63 10.45
N MET A 153 5.38 7.61 10.33
CA MET A 153 3.93 7.73 10.57
C MET A 153 3.61 8.08 12.04
N ASN A 154 4.30 7.47 13.00
CA ASN A 154 4.11 7.82 14.42
C ASN A 154 4.61 9.22 14.73
N ASN A 155 5.71 9.67 14.10
CA ASN A 155 6.17 11.05 14.22
C ASN A 155 5.11 12.03 13.68
N ALA A 156 4.52 11.77 12.51
CA ALA A 156 3.43 12.58 11.97
C ALA A 156 2.24 12.66 12.94
N ARG A 157 1.79 11.50 13.44
CA ARG A 157 0.71 11.43 14.43
C ARG A 157 0.98 12.26 15.68
N ASN A 158 2.20 12.21 16.21
CA ASN A 158 2.60 12.98 17.39
C ASN A 158 2.62 14.50 17.13
N ASN A 159 2.71 14.91 15.87
CA ASN A 159 2.62 16.30 15.41
C ASN A 159 1.22 16.67 14.86
N GLY A 160 0.19 15.87 15.14
CA GLY A 160 -1.20 16.13 14.74
C GLY A 160 -1.47 15.93 13.26
N CYS A 161 -0.62 15.19 12.54
CA CYS A 161 -0.78 14.87 11.13
C CYS A 161 -1.32 13.45 10.94
N ASP A 162 -2.05 13.24 9.84
CA ASP A 162 -2.66 11.96 9.48
C ASP A 162 -1.68 11.06 8.74
N GLU A 163 -0.72 11.64 7.99
CA GLU A 163 0.25 10.90 7.18
C GLU A 163 1.50 11.73 6.89
N VAL A 164 2.51 11.10 6.26
CA VAL A 164 3.73 11.76 5.78
C VAL A 164 3.78 11.75 4.24
N ILE A 165 4.47 12.75 3.69
CA ILE A 165 5.06 12.71 2.35
C ILE A 165 6.56 12.71 2.55
N MET A 166 7.23 11.72 2.00
CA MET A 166 8.66 11.52 2.17
C MET A 166 9.44 12.02 0.95
N HIS A 167 10.66 12.50 1.19
CA HIS A 167 11.60 12.87 0.15
C HIS A 167 13.01 12.34 0.46
N LYS A 168 13.82 12.15 -0.57
CA LYS A 168 15.23 11.78 -0.47
C LYS A 168 16.05 12.78 -1.27
N ASN A 169 16.99 13.45 -0.62
CA ASN A 169 17.74 14.54 -1.26
C ASN A 169 16.84 15.57 -1.94
N ASN A 170 15.79 16.00 -1.26
CA ASN A 170 14.75 16.92 -1.73
C ASN A 170 13.83 16.39 -2.84
N LEU A 171 14.05 15.21 -3.41
CA LEU A 171 13.16 14.59 -4.39
C LEU A 171 12.07 13.79 -3.70
N ILE A 172 10.80 14.06 -4.03
CA ILE A 172 9.65 13.34 -3.48
C ILE A 172 9.75 11.85 -3.84
N THR A 173 9.52 11.00 -2.83
CA THR A 173 9.40 9.55 -3.03
C THR A 173 7.93 9.13 -2.98
N GLU A 174 7.40 8.86 -1.81
CA GLU A 174 5.99 8.46 -1.63
C GLU A 174 5.49 8.82 -0.23
N GLY A 175 4.26 8.45 0.11
CA GLY A 175 3.72 8.57 1.47
C GLY A 175 4.20 7.45 2.39
N GLY A 176 3.78 7.50 3.65
CA GLY A 176 4.11 6.47 4.65
C GLY A 176 3.53 5.09 4.32
N ALA A 177 2.37 5.04 3.66
CA ALA A 177 1.71 3.82 3.19
C ALA A 177 0.90 4.10 1.90
N SER A 178 1.36 5.02 1.05
CA SER A 178 0.61 5.53 -0.10
C SER A 178 1.56 6.13 -1.15
N ASN A 179 1.09 6.25 -2.40
CA ASN A 179 1.80 7.02 -3.42
C ASN A 179 1.28 8.46 -3.47
N VAL A 180 2.12 9.38 -3.93
CA VAL A 180 1.84 10.82 -3.99
C VAL A 180 1.42 11.20 -5.40
N PHE A 181 0.37 12.00 -5.49
CA PHE A 181 -0.06 12.73 -6.67
C PHE A 181 -0.24 14.21 -6.30
N PHE A 182 -0.02 15.07 -7.27
CA PHE A 182 -0.33 16.49 -7.13
C PHE A 182 -0.70 17.09 -8.48
N ALA A 183 -1.33 18.24 -8.50
CA ALA A 183 -1.77 18.88 -9.73
C ALA A 183 -1.59 20.41 -9.67
N ASN A 184 -1.33 20.99 -10.84
CA ASN A 184 -1.60 22.39 -11.16
C ASN A 184 -2.93 22.49 -11.95
N ASP A 185 -3.18 23.60 -12.66
CA ASP A 185 -4.43 23.78 -13.40
C ASP A 185 -4.59 22.80 -14.58
N ASP A 186 -3.51 22.36 -15.19
CA ASP A 186 -3.51 21.70 -16.50
C ASP A 186 -3.00 20.26 -16.50
N CYS A 187 -2.29 19.84 -15.44
CA CYS A 187 -1.60 18.57 -15.42
C CYS A 187 -1.57 17.94 -14.03
N VAL A 188 -1.70 16.63 -14.00
CA VAL A 188 -1.46 15.78 -12.83
C VAL A 188 -0.02 15.29 -12.85
N PHE A 189 0.63 15.23 -11.71
CA PHE A 189 2.00 14.78 -11.53
C PHE A 189 2.08 13.68 -10.50
N THR A 190 2.99 12.73 -10.71
CA THR A 190 3.33 11.69 -9.72
C THR A 190 4.79 11.28 -9.89
N PRO A 191 5.52 11.00 -8.80
CA PRO A 191 6.89 10.50 -8.93
C PRO A 191 7.00 9.23 -9.77
N SER A 192 8.01 9.18 -10.66
CA SER A 192 8.33 7.98 -11.44
C SER A 192 8.73 6.82 -10.55
N LEU A 193 8.38 5.60 -10.95
CA LEU A 193 8.76 4.39 -10.23
C LEU A 193 10.29 4.25 -10.14
N SER A 194 10.75 3.84 -8.98
CA SER A 194 12.16 3.57 -8.67
C SER A 194 12.26 2.62 -7.49
N ASN A 195 13.47 2.25 -7.08
CA ASN A 195 13.69 1.46 -5.87
C ASN A 195 13.24 2.16 -4.56
N ASN A 196 12.94 3.47 -4.62
CA ASN A 196 12.47 4.22 -3.46
C ASN A 196 10.93 4.33 -3.39
N ILE A 197 10.20 3.75 -4.34
CA ILE A 197 8.75 3.90 -4.48
C ILE A 197 8.11 2.54 -4.74
N LEU A 198 7.07 2.22 -3.96
CA LEU A 198 6.27 1.03 -4.22
C LEU A 198 5.44 1.23 -5.50
N PRO A 199 5.44 0.25 -6.45
CA PRO A 199 4.52 0.27 -7.57
C PRO A 199 3.08 0.00 -7.09
N GLY A 200 2.40 1.06 -6.64
CA GLY A 200 1.06 0.98 -6.06
C GLY A 200 0.01 0.59 -7.10
N ILE A 201 -0.87 -0.38 -6.77
CA ILE A 201 -1.95 -0.80 -7.69
C ILE A 201 -2.95 0.35 -7.87
N THR A 202 -3.36 1.03 -6.79
CA THR A 202 -4.24 2.21 -6.90
C THR A 202 -3.61 3.32 -7.74
N ARG A 203 -2.28 3.52 -7.63
CA ARG A 203 -1.54 4.45 -8.48
C ARG A 203 -1.63 4.04 -9.96
N GLU A 204 -1.37 2.79 -10.26
CA GLU A 204 -1.40 2.25 -11.62
C GLU A 204 -2.79 2.39 -12.24
N LEU A 205 -3.84 1.94 -11.53
CA LEU A 205 -5.22 2.05 -11.98
C LEU A 205 -5.61 3.50 -12.25
N LEU A 206 -5.27 4.42 -11.35
CA LEU A 206 -5.58 5.83 -11.55
C LEU A 206 -4.90 6.39 -12.78
N ILE A 207 -3.62 6.08 -13.01
CA ILE A 207 -2.88 6.55 -14.18
C ILE A 207 -3.51 6.02 -15.47
N GLU A 208 -3.88 4.75 -15.52
CA GLU A 208 -4.55 4.14 -16.68
C GLU A 208 -5.87 4.86 -17.00
N GLU A 209 -6.71 5.05 -15.99
CA GLU A 209 -8.04 5.64 -16.16
C GLU A 209 -8.00 7.12 -16.54
N ILE A 210 -7.16 7.92 -15.91
CA ILE A 210 -7.07 9.36 -16.22
C ILE A 210 -6.43 9.61 -17.61
N LYS A 211 -5.49 8.74 -18.04
CA LYS A 211 -4.98 8.77 -19.41
C LYS A 211 -6.08 8.46 -20.45
N GLN A 212 -6.93 7.46 -20.17
CA GLN A 212 -8.06 7.13 -21.04
C GLN A 212 -9.11 8.26 -21.09
N ALA A 213 -9.29 8.98 -19.99
CA ALA A 213 -10.16 10.15 -19.93
C ALA A 213 -9.55 11.42 -20.59
N GLY A 214 -8.34 11.35 -21.13
CA GLY A 214 -7.65 12.48 -21.75
C GLY A 214 -7.10 13.51 -20.77
N ILE A 215 -7.02 13.19 -19.48
CA ILE A 215 -6.40 14.03 -18.47
C ILE A 215 -4.88 13.92 -18.59
N LYS A 216 -4.20 15.06 -18.72
CA LYS A 216 -2.75 15.11 -18.84
C LYS A 216 -2.09 14.68 -17.52
N ILE A 217 -1.17 13.73 -17.60
CA ILE A 217 -0.38 13.27 -16.47
C ILE A 217 1.09 13.15 -16.84
N GLU A 218 1.96 13.52 -15.91
CA GLU A 218 3.41 13.37 -16.02
C GLU A 218 3.94 12.53 -14.87
N GLU A 219 4.65 11.47 -15.22
CA GLU A 219 5.43 10.66 -14.29
C GLU A 219 6.89 11.14 -14.36
N GLY A 220 7.41 11.73 -13.27
CA GLY A 220 8.71 12.40 -13.30
C GLY A 220 9.44 12.42 -11.96
N GLN A 221 10.53 13.18 -11.90
CA GLN A 221 11.22 13.52 -10.66
C GLN A 221 10.80 14.94 -10.26
N PHE A 222 10.26 15.07 -9.08
CA PHE A 222 9.75 16.33 -8.55
C PHE A 222 10.36 16.59 -7.17
N ASP A 223 10.67 17.82 -6.91
CA ASP A 223 11.20 18.24 -5.61
C ASP A 223 10.08 18.68 -4.64
N VAL A 224 10.47 18.95 -3.40
CA VAL A 224 9.53 19.42 -2.36
C VAL A 224 8.89 20.75 -2.75
N ASP A 225 9.63 21.64 -3.45
CA ASP A 225 9.10 22.94 -3.85
C ASP A 225 8.06 22.80 -4.97
N ASP A 226 8.23 21.83 -5.89
CA ASP A 226 7.21 21.50 -6.88
C ASP A 226 5.89 21.09 -6.21
N LEU A 227 5.98 20.23 -5.19
CA LEU A 227 4.82 19.78 -4.41
C LEU A 227 4.17 20.96 -3.67
N LEU A 228 4.94 21.85 -3.04
CA LEU A 228 4.42 23.00 -2.28
C LEU A 228 3.79 24.08 -3.17
N ARG A 229 4.18 24.16 -4.45
CA ARG A 229 3.56 25.03 -5.45
C ARG A 229 2.26 24.47 -6.03
N ALA A 230 1.98 23.18 -5.81
CA ALA A 230 0.80 22.53 -6.35
C ALA A 230 -0.50 23.17 -5.84
N LYS A 231 -1.55 23.09 -6.67
CA LYS A 231 -2.90 23.53 -6.32
C LYS A 231 -3.73 22.43 -5.67
N SER A 232 -3.37 21.18 -5.88
CA SER A 232 -3.96 20.02 -5.20
C SER A 232 -2.92 18.95 -4.99
N ILE A 233 -3.01 18.25 -3.86
CA ILE A 233 -2.19 17.09 -3.49
C ILE A 233 -3.13 16.01 -3.00
N TRP A 234 -2.87 14.75 -3.39
CA TRP A 234 -3.57 13.60 -2.82
C TRP A 234 -2.68 12.38 -2.74
N LEU A 235 -3.09 11.45 -1.90
CA LEU A 235 -2.41 10.18 -1.68
C LEU A 235 -3.29 9.03 -2.15
N THR A 236 -2.67 7.95 -2.64
CA THR A 236 -3.40 6.77 -3.13
C THR A 236 -2.94 5.50 -2.44
N SER A 237 -3.89 4.66 -2.01
CA SER A 237 -3.60 3.33 -1.48
C SER A 237 -4.81 2.40 -1.59
N SER A 238 -4.60 1.09 -1.44
CA SER A 238 -5.67 0.08 -1.48
C SER A 238 -6.75 0.27 -0.42
N THR A 239 -6.46 0.91 0.70
CA THR A 239 -7.44 1.12 1.79
C THR A 239 -8.03 2.52 1.83
N LYS A 240 -7.39 3.51 1.20
CA LYS A 240 -7.88 4.89 1.16
C LYS A 240 -8.55 5.24 -0.18
N GLY A 241 -8.29 4.46 -1.26
CA GLY A 241 -8.58 4.92 -2.60
C GLY A 241 -7.75 6.18 -2.88
N LEU A 242 -8.42 7.31 -3.11
CA LEU A 242 -7.83 8.64 -3.21
C LEU A 242 -8.14 9.44 -1.93
N ALA A 243 -7.12 10.04 -1.32
CA ALA A 243 -7.27 10.86 -0.12
C ALA A 243 -6.63 12.23 -0.34
N GLN A 244 -7.46 13.28 -0.41
CA GLN A 244 -7.01 14.64 -0.63
C GLN A 244 -6.20 15.17 0.55
N VAL A 245 -5.13 15.90 0.29
CA VAL A 245 -4.37 16.64 1.29
C VAL A 245 -4.96 18.05 1.40
N LYS A 246 -5.47 18.39 2.57
CA LYS A 246 -6.00 19.73 2.88
C LYS A 246 -4.93 20.68 3.42
N GLU A 247 -3.85 20.11 4.02
CA GLU A 247 -2.82 20.87 4.68
C GLU A 247 -1.49 20.13 4.68
N VAL A 248 -0.40 20.85 4.44
CA VAL A 248 0.96 20.41 4.68
C VAL A 248 1.47 21.14 5.92
N SER A 249 1.62 20.41 7.02
CA SER A 249 1.91 20.99 8.34
C SER A 249 3.21 21.79 8.34
N GLY A 250 3.14 23.01 8.88
CA GLY A 250 4.27 23.93 8.98
C GLY A 250 4.77 24.48 7.64
N LYS A 251 4.05 24.29 6.54
CA LYS A 251 4.41 24.80 5.21
C LYS A 251 3.32 25.71 4.65
N LYS A 252 3.75 26.74 3.92
CA LYS A 252 2.83 27.56 3.14
C LYS A 252 2.58 26.90 1.80
N THR A 253 1.31 26.68 1.46
CA THR A 253 0.87 26.04 0.22
C THR A 253 -0.20 26.88 -0.48
N ASN A 254 -0.47 26.59 -1.74
CA ASN A 254 -1.54 27.18 -2.54
C ASN A 254 -2.69 26.19 -2.79
N LEU A 255 -2.91 25.24 -1.88
CA LEU A 255 -3.92 24.20 -2.06
C LEU A 255 -5.32 24.82 -2.18
N VAL A 256 -6.06 24.36 -3.17
CA VAL A 256 -7.43 24.74 -3.46
C VAL A 256 -8.34 23.58 -3.08
N ASN A 257 -9.28 23.84 -2.19
CA ASN A 257 -10.34 22.88 -1.92
C ASN A 257 -11.16 22.66 -3.19
N ASP A 258 -11.55 21.44 -3.44
CA ASP A 258 -12.38 21.10 -4.62
C ASP A 258 -11.73 21.36 -5.99
N HIS A 259 -10.41 21.19 -6.07
CA HIS A 259 -9.68 21.34 -7.32
C HIS A 259 -10.23 20.41 -8.42
N GLN A 260 -10.48 20.95 -9.63
CA GLN A 260 -11.19 20.26 -10.70
C GLN A 260 -10.52 18.93 -11.12
N LEU A 261 -9.18 18.93 -11.25
CA LEU A 261 -8.46 17.70 -11.63
C LEU A 261 -8.53 16.63 -10.53
N PHE A 262 -8.47 17.00 -9.25
CA PHE A 262 -8.66 16.04 -8.16
C PHE A 262 -10.05 15.43 -8.21
N LYS A 263 -11.11 16.26 -8.32
CA LYS A 263 -12.51 15.78 -8.42
C LYS A 263 -12.70 14.85 -9.61
N ALA A 264 -12.19 15.21 -10.77
CA ALA A 264 -12.28 14.34 -11.95
C ALA A 264 -11.57 12.98 -11.73
N CYS A 265 -10.39 12.99 -11.10
CA CYS A 265 -9.67 11.75 -10.74
C CYS A 265 -10.46 10.91 -9.73
N GLU A 266 -11.03 11.54 -8.70
CA GLU A 266 -11.83 10.87 -7.67
C GLU A 266 -13.11 10.27 -8.26
N GLU A 267 -13.86 11.01 -9.06
CA GLU A 267 -15.09 10.55 -9.73
C GLU A 267 -14.81 9.34 -10.64
N ILE A 268 -13.76 9.42 -11.46
CA ILE A 268 -13.32 8.31 -12.33
C ILE A 268 -12.99 7.07 -11.48
N PHE A 269 -12.21 7.24 -10.43
CA PHE A 269 -11.80 6.13 -9.58
C PHE A 269 -12.99 5.49 -8.85
N VAL A 270 -13.85 6.30 -8.24
CA VAL A 270 -15.04 5.81 -7.53
C VAL A 270 -15.98 5.06 -8.48
N LYS A 271 -16.24 5.64 -9.66
CA LYS A 271 -17.11 5.02 -10.67
C LYS A 271 -16.60 3.65 -11.14
N ASN A 272 -15.30 3.51 -11.35
CA ASN A 272 -14.72 2.32 -11.98
C ASN A 272 -14.34 1.22 -10.97
N PHE A 273 -14.12 1.56 -9.69
CA PHE A 273 -13.59 0.62 -8.70
C PHE A 273 -14.37 0.54 -7.39
N LEU A 274 -15.22 1.51 -7.05
CA LEU A 274 -15.92 1.55 -5.75
C LEU A 274 -17.46 1.61 -5.87
N SER A 275 -17.98 1.66 -7.08
CA SER A 275 -19.44 1.70 -7.32
C SER A 275 -20.08 0.31 -7.41
#